data_7f46f3e5a5f53051cb057e53e848cdc2
#
_entry.id   7f46f3e5a5f53051cb057e53e848cdc2
#
_cell.length_a   1.000
_cell.length_b   1.000
_cell.length_c   1.000
_cell.angle_alpha   90.00
_cell.angle_beta   90.00
_cell.angle_gamma   90.00
#
_symmetry.space_group_name_H-M   'P 1'
#
loop_
_entity.id
_entity.type
_entity.pdbx_description
1 polymer ?
#
loop_
_entity_poly.entity_id
_entity_poly.type
_entity_poly.pdbx_seq_one_letter_code
_entity_poly.pdbx_strand_id
1 'polypeptide(L)'
;LVATVSRYIVDVNRFKPRTGKATQPIIPRIDEKGNQLFNNYPSKQKQADWLEQYYTPYYLHLENLLNEKLEQHKRVLLVDLHSYDDELFKTTDIILGTRKKQTLSRDTLEKLQLLSHEEGLSTQVDNPFSGGTIIATFGKHPRIEAVQIEVPYSLYLEGHSLHPERATTLQTKFQTIFQKIKMYHF
;
A
#
# COMPACT_ATOMS: atom_id res chain seq x y z
N LEU A 1 -5.16 1.55 -9.86
CA LEU A 1 -6.06 0.49 -9.39
C LEU A 1 -6.50 0.80 -7.96
N VAL A 2 -7.78 0.64 -7.65
CA VAL A 2 -8.33 0.87 -6.30
C VAL A 2 -9.09 -0.38 -5.87
N ALA A 3 -8.87 -0.83 -4.62
CA ALA A 3 -9.70 -1.87 -4.02
C ALA A 3 -11.09 -1.29 -3.73
N THR A 4 -12.13 -1.89 -4.28
CA THR A 4 -13.53 -1.41 -4.17
C THR A 4 -14.31 -2.10 -3.05
N VAL A 5 -13.70 -3.07 -2.38
CA VAL A 5 -14.25 -3.78 -1.23
C VAL A 5 -13.52 -3.37 0.05
N SER A 6 -14.28 -3.28 1.16
CA SER A 6 -13.67 -3.02 2.45
C SER A 6 -12.63 -4.08 2.81
N ARG A 7 -11.47 -3.66 3.35
CA ARG A 7 -10.44 -4.57 3.88
C ARG A 7 -10.98 -5.49 5.00
N TYR A 8 -12.06 -5.12 5.64
CA TYR A 8 -12.73 -5.94 6.66
C TYR A 8 -13.54 -7.10 6.07
N ILE A 9 -13.84 -7.05 4.76
CA ILE A 9 -14.43 -8.17 4.04
C ILE A 9 -13.33 -8.99 3.37
N VAL A 10 -12.45 -8.33 2.58
CA VAL A 10 -11.28 -8.95 1.94
C VAL A 10 -10.12 -7.96 1.92
N ASP A 11 -9.06 -8.26 2.68
CA ASP A 11 -7.84 -7.47 2.65
C ASP A 11 -6.92 -7.98 1.53
N VAL A 12 -6.91 -7.26 0.42
CA VAL A 12 -6.07 -7.60 -0.75
C VAL A 12 -4.57 -7.48 -0.47
N ASN A 13 -4.19 -6.79 0.62
CA ASN A 13 -2.79 -6.66 1.03
C ASN A 13 -2.35 -7.73 2.06
N ARG A 14 -2.97 -8.92 2.03
CA ARG A 14 -2.63 -10.10 2.83
C ARG A 14 -2.35 -11.31 1.95
N PHE A 15 -1.40 -12.18 2.36
CA PHE A 15 -1.10 -13.42 1.64
C PHE A 15 -2.23 -14.44 1.76
N LYS A 16 -2.56 -15.12 0.66
CA LYS A 16 -3.25 -16.41 0.75
C LYS A 16 -2.35 -17.38 1.54
N PRO A 17 -2.81 -17.92 2.67
CA PRO A 17 -2.00 -18.86 3.43
C PRO A 17 -1.71 -20.09 2.57
N ARG A 18 -0.43 -20.34 2.29
CA ARG A 18 0.02 -21.57 1.62
C ARG A 18 0.00 -22.77 2.56
N THR A 19 0.21 -22.54 3.85
CA THR A 19 0.17 -23.56 4.93
C THR A 19 -0.08 -22.84 6.26
N GLY A 20 -1.18 -23.07 6.88
CA GLY A 20 -1.55 -23.04 8.30
C GLY A 20 -1.22 -21.88 9.23
N LYS A 21 -0.36 -20.93 8.90
CA LYS A 21 0.02 -19.83 9.80
C LYS A 21 0.18 -18.50 9.04
N ALA A 22 -0.95 -17.90 8.65
CA ALA A 22 -0.94 -16.48 8.33
C ALA A 22 -1.05 -15.69 9.64
N THR A 23 -0.15 -14.73 9.87
CA THR A 23 -0.21 -13.83 11.03
C THR A 23 -1.49 -12.99 11.06
N GLN A 24 -2.09 -12.75 9.91
CA GLN A 24 -3.42 -12.15 9.77
C GLN A 24 -4.13 -12.73 8.54
N PRO A 25 -5.39 -13.18 8.67
CA PRO A 25 -6.14 -13.76 7.55
C PRO A 25 -6.56 -12.66 6.54
N ILE A 26 -6.75 -13.07 5.27
CA ILE A 26 -7.27 -12.17 4.20
C ILE A 26 -8.67 -11.67 4.56
N ILE A 27 -9.48 -12.49 5.23
CA ILE A 27 -10.77 -12.08 5.81
C ILE A 27 -10.51 -11.92 7.30
N PRO A 28 -10.37 -10.68 7.80
CA PRO A 28 -10.02 -10.45 9.19
C PRO A 28 -11.16 -10.81 10.12
N ARG A 29 -10.83 -11.17 11.38
CA ARG A 29 -11.83 -11.46 12.42
C ARG A 29 -12.09 -10.28 13.32
N ILE A 30 -11.09 -9.44 13.47
CA ILE A 30 -11.09 -8.27 14.35
C ILE A 30 -10.57 -7.05 13.60
N ASP A 31 -10.99 -5.87 14.04
CA ASP A 31 -10.42 -4.60 13.60
C ASP A 31 -9.08 -4.28 14.31
N GLU A 32 -8.51 -3.12 14.03
CA GLU A 32 -7.26 -2.64 14.63
C GLU A 32 -7.35 -2.39 16.14
N LYS A 33 -8.57 -2.22 16.66
CA LYS A 33 -8.87 -2.02 18.09
C LYS A 33 -9.20 -3.33 18.80
N GLY A 34 -9.22 -4.47 18.08
CA GLY A 34 -9.57 -5.78 18.63
C GLY A 34 -11.06 -6.11 18.69
N ASN A 35 -11.92 -5.26 18.13
CA ASN A 35 -13.36 -5.52 18.09
C ASN A 35 -13.68 -6.59 17.04
N GLN A 36 -14.64 -7.46 17.34
CA GLN A 36 -15.10 -8.47 16.38
C GLN A 36 -15.81 -7.81 15.18
N LEU A 37 -15.42 -8.19 13.96
CA LEU A 37 -15.99 -7.67 12.72
C LEU A 37 -17.29 -8.39 12.31
N PHE A 38 -17.51 -9.61 12.80
CA PHE A 38 -18.67 -10.43 12.45
C PHE A 38 -19.29 -11.03 13.69
N ASN A 39 -20.61 -10.98 13.81
CA ASN A 39 -21.34 -11.74 14.83
C ASN A 39 -21.14 -13.24 14.64
N ASN A 40 -21.17 -13.70 13.37
CA ASN A 40 -20.81 -15.05 12.96
C ASN A 40 -19.77 -14.97 11.84
N TYR A 41 -18.60 -15.58 12.04
CA TYR A 41 -17.56 -15.57 11.03
C TYR A 41 -18.03 -16.30 9.75
N PRO A 42 -17.76 -15.79 8.55
CA PRO A 42 -18.24 -16.36 7.29
C PRO A 42 -17.90 -17.84 7.14
N SER A 43 -18.81 -18.63 6.60
CA SER A 43 -18.58 -20.04 6.27
C SER A 43 -17.42 -20.18 5.27
N LYS A 44 -16.80 -21.36 5.21
CA LYS A 44 -15.72 -21.65 4.24
C LYS A 44 -16.16 -21.36 2.80
N GLN A 45 -17.39 -21.71 2.44
CA GLN A 45 -17.94 -21.42 1.11
C GLN A 45 -18.00 -19.91 0.88
N LYS A 46 -18.58 -19.13 1.81
CA LYS A 46 -18.67 -17.67 1.69
C LYS A 46 -17.28 -17.00 1.60
N GLN A 47 -16.30 -17.53 2.33
CA GLN A 47 -14.91 -17.05 2.24
C GLN A 47 -14.34 -17.31 0.84
N ALA A 48 -14.57 -18.51 0.27
CA ALA A 48 -14.13 -18.86 -1.09
C ALA A 48 -14.78 -17.93 -2.13
N ASP A 49 -16.10 -17.72 -2.04
CA ASP A 49 -16.84 -16.81 -2.93
C ASP A 49 -16.26 -15.38 -2.89
N TRP A 50 -15.96 -14.85 -1.71
CA TRP A 50 -15.37 -13.52 -1.56
C TRP A 50 -13.96 -13.43 -2.12
N LEU A 51 -13.13 -14.48 -1.95
CA LEU A 51 -11.79 -14.51 -2.55
C LEU A 51 -11.86 -14.55 -4.07
N GLU A 52 -12.77 -15.31 -4.63
CA GLU A 52 -13.00 -15.39 -6.09
C GLU A 52 -13.57 -14.06 -6.63
N GLN A 53 -14.48 -13.44 -5.90
CA GLN A 53 -15.15 -12.21 -6.33
C GLN A 53 -14.25 -10.98 -6.22
N TYR A 54 -13.39 -10.88 -5.20
CA TYR A 54 -12.66 -9.63 -4.89
C TYR A 54 -11.15 -9.78 -4.93
N TYR A 55 -10.58 -10.84 -4.33
CA TYR A 55 -9.14 -11.00 -4.22
C TYR A 55 -8.48 -11.38 -5.55
N THR A 56 -8.99 -12.43 -6.16
CA THR A 56 -8.42 -12.97 -7.41
C THR A 56 -8.49 -11.95 -8.56
N PRO A 57 -9.63 -11.30 -8.83
CA PRO A 57 -9.70 -10.29 -9.89
C PRO A 57 -8.80 -9.08 -9.64
N TYR A 58 -8.63 -8.65 -8.39
CA TYR A 58 -7.73 -7.56 -8.04
C TYR A 58 -6.29 -7.87 -8.46
N TYR A 59 -5.80 -9.06 -8.08
CA TYR A 59 -4.43 -9.47 -8.43
C TYR A 59 -4.22 -9.68 -9.93
N LEU A 60 -5.19 -10.31 -10.62
CA LEU A 60 -5.14 -10.48 -12.08
C LEU A 60 -5.10 -9.12 -12.79
N HIS A 61 -5.92 -8.18 -12.34
CA HIS A 61 -5.93 -6.84 -12.95
C HIS A 61 -4.63 -6.08 -12.70
N LEU A 62 -4.08 -6.16 -11.48
CA LEU A 62 -2.80 -5.54 -11.15
C LEU A 62 -1.64 -6.15 -11.95
N GLU A 63 -1.62 -7.48 -12.09
CA GLU A 63 -0.63 -8.19 -12.91
C GLU A 63 -0.69 -7.77 -14.38
N ASN A 64 -1.89 -7.69 -14.96
CA ASN A 64 -2.07 -7.25 -16.34
C ASN A 64 -1.59 -5.80 -16.54
N LEU A 65 -1.91 -4.89 -15.61
CA LEU A 65 -1.43 -3.50 -15.67
C LEU A 65 0.10 -3.43 -15.59
N LEU A 66 0.73 -4.23 -14.72
CA LEU A 66 2.19 -4.26 -14.61
C LEU A 66 2.84 -4.83 -15.86
N ASN A 67 2.29 -5.89 -16.43
CA ASN A 67 2.78 -6.48 -17.68
C ASN A 67 2.68 -5.47 -18.84
N GLU A 68 1.54 -4.79 -18.99
CA GLU A 68 1.37 -3.72 -19.99
C GLU A 68 2.45 -2.63 -19.83
N LYS A 69 2.74 -2.20 -18.59
CA LYS A 69 3.80 -1.21 -18.36
C LYS A 69 5.20 -1.74 -18.67
N LEU A 70 5.45 -3.02 -18.38
CA LEU A 70 6.74 -3.66 -18.69
C LEU A 70 6.98 -3.87 -20.19
N GLU A 71 5.93 -3.89 -21.01
CA GLU A 71 6.05 -3.88 -22.48
C GLU A 71 6.50 -2.50 -22.99
N GLN A 72 6.07 -1.45 -22.33
CA GLN A 72 6.32 -0.05 -22.74
C GLN A 72 7.61 0.53 -22.12
N HIS A 73 8.03 0.02 -20.96
CA HIS A 73 9.12 0.58 -20.15
C HIS A 73 10.13 -0.48 -19.73
N LYS A 74 11.40 -0.09 -19.63
CA LYS A 74 12.46 -0.98 -19.14
C LYS A 74 12.30 -1.35 -17.68
N ARG A 75 11.79 -0.44 -16.86
CA ARG A 75 11.54 -0.61 -15.41
C ARG A 75 10.21 0.03 -15.04
N VAL A 76 9.62 -0.43 -13.96
CA VAL A 76 8.34 0.07 -13.43
C VAL A 76 8.48 0.30 -11.93
N LEU A 77 7.97 1.41 -11.44
CA LEU A 77 7.78 1.65 -10.00
C LEU A 77 6.32 1.37 -9.65
N LEU A 78 6.09 0.35 -8.82
CA LEU A 78 4.81 0.09 -8.21
C LEU A 78 4.70 0.83 -6.88
N VAL A 79 3.73 1.72 -6.77
CA VAL A 79 3.40 2.41 -5.52
C VAL A 79 2.10 1.82 -4.97
N ASP A 80 2.18 1.23 -3.78
CA ASP A 80 1.03 0.74 -3.00
C ASP A 80 0.68 1.79 -1.95
N LEU A 81 -0.36 2.61 -2.24
CA LEU A 81 -0.71 3.77 -1.44
C LEU A 81 -1.71 3.41 -0.35
N HIS A 82 -1.32 3.64 0.88
CA HIS A 82 -2.08 3.41 2.09
C HIS A 82 -2.16 4.66 2.96
N SER A 83 -2.90 4.55 4.06
CA SER A 83 -2.94 5.58 5.09
C SER A 83 -3.11 4.96 6.47
N TYR A 84 -2.70 5.69 7.51
CA TYR A 84 -2.71 5.22 8.87
C TYR A 84 -3.12 6.30 9.86
N ASP A 85 -3.58 5.86 11.04
CA ASP A 85 -3.92 6.72 12.16
C ASP A 85 -2.63 7.13 12.91
N ASP A 86 -2.19 8.35 12.69
CA ASP A 86 -0.94 8.89 13.26
C ASP A 86 -1.03 9.15 14.77
N GLU A 87 -2.22 9.33 15.33
CA GLU A 87 -2.40 9.41 16.79
C GLU A 87 -2.10 8.04 17.44
N LEU A 88 -2.52 6.95 16.78
CA LEU A 88 -2.27 5.60 17.26
C LEU A 88 -0.78 5.23 17.21
N PHE A 89 -0.08 5.63 16.15
CA PHE A 89 1.33 5.28 15.92
C PHE A 89 2.32 6.36 16.39
N LYS A 90 1.85 7.52 16.85
CA LYS A 90 2.65 8.64 17.38
C LYS A 90 3.75 9.11 16.42
N THR A 91 3.44 9.16 15.15
CA THR A 91 4.31 9.72 14.11
C THR A 91 3.45 10.37 13.03
N THR A 92 3.93 11.49 12.49
CA THR A 92 3.30 12.23 11.38
C THR A 92 4.06 12.10 10.08
N ASP A 93 5.04 11.19 10.02
CA ASP A 93 5.87 10.97 8.84
C ASP A 93 5.15 10.13 7.78
N ILE A 94 5.51 10.35 6.52
CA ILE A 94 5.22 9.39 5.45
C ILE A 94 6.08 8.15 5.67
N ILE A 95 5.48 6.96 5.76
CA ILE A 95 6.25 5.73 5.93
C ILE A 95 6.47 5.07 4.57
N LEU A 96 7.73 4.85 4.23
CA LEU A 96 8.15 4.13 3.03
C LEU A 96 8.43 2.68 3.38
N GLY A 97 7.45 1.81 3.15
CA GLY A 97 7.59 0.36 3.36
C GLY A 97 8.30 -0.29 2.17
N THR A 98 9.46 -0.93 2.42
CA THR A 98 10.34 -1.48 1.40
C THR A 98 10.65 -2.96 1.60
N ARG A 99 9.92 -3.62 2.53
CA ARG A 99 10.22 -4.99 2.96
C ARG A 99 11.67 -5.16 3.39
N LYS A 100 12.16 -4.22 4.19
CA LYS A 100 13.56 -4.15 4.65
C LYS A 100 14.54 -4.06 3.46
N LYS A 101 14.24 -3.15 2.53
CA LYS A 101 15.03 -2.89 1.30
C LYS A 101 15.08 -4.07 0.33
N GLN A 102 14.07 -4.96 0.35
CA GLN A 102 14.00 -6.11 -0.55
C GLN A 102 13.25 -5.80 -1.86
N THR A 103 12.39 -4.78 -1.87
CA THR A 103 11.49 -4.48 -3.00
C THR A 103 11.80 -3.16 -3.69
N LEU A 104 12.73 -2.38 -3.14
CA LEU A 104 13.13 -1.07 -3.65
C LEU A 104 14.65 -0.93 -3.59
N SER A 105 15.27 -0.42 -4.66
CA SER A 105 16.71 -0.14 -4.68
C SER A 105 17.05 1.00 -3.71
N ARG A 106 18.29 1.03 -3.25
CA ARG A 106 18.79 2.09 -2.38
C ARG A 106 18.68 3.47 -3.06
N ASP A 107 19.05 3.54 -4.33
CA ASP A 107 19.04 4.77 -5.11
C ASP A 107 17.62 5.35 -5.24
N THR A 108 16.64 4.52 -5.61
CA THR A 108 15.23 4.94 -5.68
C THR A 108 14.68 5.37 -4.32
N LEU A 109 15.06 4.66 -3.24
CA LEU A 109 14.65 5.02 -1.88
C LEU A 109 15.20 6.39 -1.46
N GLU A 110 16.51 6.61 -1.60
CA GLU A 110 17.17 7.88 -1.28
C GLU A 110 16.57 9.04 -2.09
N LYS A 111 16.23 8.79 -3.34
CA LYS A 111 15.56 9.77 -4.20
C LYS A 111 14.15 10.10 -3.75
N LEU A 112 13.35 9.08 -3.39
CA LEU A 112 12.00 9.30 -2.84
C LEU A 112 12.06 10.11 -1.53
N GLN A 113 13.01 9.83 -0.65
CA GLN A 113 13.20 10.57 0.59
C GLN A 113 13.57 12.04 0.32
N LEU A 114 14.53 12.27 -0.60
CA LEU A 114 14.93 13.62 -0.99
C LEU A 114 13.75 14.42 -1.57
N LEU A 115 13.05 13.84 -2.55
CA LEU A 115 11.91 14.50 -3.20
C LEU A 115 10.77 14.77 -2.22
N SER A 116 10.51 13.85 -1.28
CA SER A 116 9.53 14.07 -0.22
C SER A 116 9.92 15.24 0.68
N HIS A 117 11.19 15.30 1.08
CA HIS A 117 11.72 16.41 1.89
C HIS A 117 11.64 17.76 1.16
N GLU A 118 11.93 17.80 -0.15
CA GLU A 118 11.78 19.02 -0.98
C GLU A 118 10.33 19.54 -0.97
N GLU A 119 9.34 18.63 -0.92
CA GLU A 119 7.92 18.98 -0.82
C GLU A 119 7.45 19.20 0.64
N GLY A 120 8.38 19.24 1.61
CA GLY A 120 8.07 19.44 3.03
C GLY A 120 7.35 18.27 3.68
N LEU A 121 7.61 17.04 3.22
CA LEU A 121 7.12 15.80 3.81
C LEU A 121 8.28 15.06 4.47
N SER A 122 8.20 14.83 5.78
CA SER A 122 9.13 13.97 6.49
C SER A 122 8.85 12.50 6.20
N THR A 123 9.89 11.66 6.22
CA THR A 123 9.77 10.25 5.90
C THR A 123 10.48 9.35 6.90
N GLN A 124 9.88 8.19 7.18
CA GLN A 124 10.52 7.05 7.84
C GLN A 124 10.53 5.83 6.91
N VAL A 125 11.46 4.90 7.14
CA VAL A 125 11.60 3.70 6.33
C VAL A 125 11.33 2.47 7.17
N ASP A 126 10.40 1.63 6.71
CA ASP A 126 10.07 0.32 7.32
C ASP A 126 9.64 0.36 8.80
N ASN A 127 9.27 1.51 9.34
CA ASN A 127 8.85 1.70 10.72
C ASN A 127 7.68 2.70 10.83
N PRO A 128 6.54 2.33 11.39
CA PRO A 128 6.15 1.00 11.90
C PRO A 128 5.75 0.00 10.80
N PHE A 129 5.59 0.42 9.56
CA PHE A 129 5.09 -0.41 8.46
C PHE A 129 6.18 -0.72 7.44
N SER A 130 6.49 -2.02 7.29
CA SER A 130 7.54 -2.45 6.36
C SER A 130 7.03 -2.87 4.98
N GLY A 131 5.73 -2.75 4.74
CA GLY A 131 5.10 -3.11 3.48
C GLY A 131 4.39 -4.46 3.49
N GLY A 132 3.31 -4.54 2.72
CA GLY A 132 2.38 -5.67 2.65
C GLY A 132 2.67 -6.67 1.53
N THR A 133 1.63 -7.41 1.21
CA THR A 133 1.68 -8.52 0.24
C THR A 133 1.86 -8.05 -1.19
N ILE A 134 1.26 -6.92 -1.56
CA ILE A 134 1.33 -6.40 -2.92
C ILE A 134 2.78 -6.15 -3.31
N ILE A 135 3.50 -5.35 -2.55
CA ILE A 135 4.91 -5.06 -2.85
C ILE A 135 5.81 -6.30 -2.67
N ALA A 136 5.48 -7.20 -1.73
CA ALA A 136 6.22 -8.44 -1.55
C ALA A 136 6.02 -9.44 -2.69
N THR A 137 4.92 -9.37 -3.41
CA THR A 137 4.62 -10.22 -4.56
C THR A 137 5.30 -9.71 -5.82
N PHE A 138 5.02 -8.47 -6.17
CA PHE A 138 5.43 -7.90 -7.46
C PHE A 138 6.86 -7.32 -7.43
N GLY A 139 7.35 -6.88 -6.28
CA GLY A 139 8.74 -6.42 -6.12
C GLY A 139 9.81 -7.52 -6.22
N LYS A 140 9.41 -8.79 -6.47
CA LYS A 140 10.33 -9.87 -6.82
C LYS A 140 10.72 -9.88 -8.30
N HIS A 141 9.95 -9.21 -9.14
CA HIS A 141 10.25 -9.14 -10.56
C HIS A 141 11.44 -8.19 -10.79
N PRO A 142 12.50 -8.59 -11.56
CA PRO A 142 13.76 -7.84 -11.66
C PRO A 142 13.62 -6.45 -12.28
N ARG A 143 12.53 -6.18 -12.98
CA ARG A 143 12.24 -4.88 -13.60
C ARG A 143 11.16 -4.08 -12.85
N ILE A 144 10.68 -4.56 -11.70
CA ILE A 144 9.70 -3.85 -10.87
C ILE A 144 10.37 -3.45 -9.56
N GLU A 145 10.41 -2.17 -9.29
CA GLU A 145 10.63 -1.66 -7.94
C GLU A 145 9.27 -1.39 -7.28
N ALA A 146 9.14 -1.72 -6.00
CA ALA A 146 7.86 -1.60 -5.32
C ALA A 146 8.02 -0.97 -3.93
N VAL A 147 7.19 0.02 -3.62
CA VAL A 147 7.15 0.71 -2.34
C VAL A 147 5.72 0.83 -1.85
N GLN A 148 5.51 0.57 -0.56
CA GLN A 148 4.27 0.93 0.12
C GLN A 148 4.46 2.32 0.73
N ILE A 149 3.54 3.24 0.44
CA ILE A 149 3.54 4.58 1.01
C ILE A 149 2.36 4.69 1.96
N GLU A 150 2.65 4.89 3.24
CA GLU A 150 1.67 5.08 4.28
C GLU A 150 1.58 6.56 4.64
N VAL A 151 0.40 7.14 4.47
CA VAL A 151 0.13 8.56 4.66
C VAL A 151 -0.59 8.76 5.99
N PRO A 152 -0.09 9.61 6.91
CA PRO A 152 -0.79 9.89 8.16
C PRO A 152 -2.11 10.63 7.91
N TYR A 153 -3.15 10.29 8.65
CA TYR A 153 -4.48 10.89 8.51
C TYR A 153 -4.46 12.41 8.70
N SER A 154 -3.66 12.94 9.61
CA SER A 154 -3.56 14.38 9.86
C SER A 154 -3.15 15.23 8.66
N LEU A 155 -2.49 14.62 7.66
CA LEU A 155 -2.09 15.36 6.45
C LEU A 155 -3.28 15.70 5.53
N TYR A 156 -4.40 15.00 5.64
CA TYR A 156 -5.54 15.21 4.73
C TYR A 156 -6.92 15.11 5.39
N LEU A 157 -7.01 14.70 6.67
CA LEU A 157 -8.24 14.69 7.43
C LEU A 157 -8.26 15.80 8.49
N GLU A 158 -9.47 16.18 8.90
CA GLU A 158 -9.77 16.91 10.12
C GLU A 158 -10.79 16.09 10.91
N GLY A 159 -10.35 15.55 12.05
CA GLY A 159 -11.09 14.47 12.73
C GLY A 159 -11.24 13.27 11.80
N HIS A 160 -12.48 12.87 11.50
CA HIS A 160 -12.79 11.75 10.60
C HIS A 160 -13.25 12.18 9.21
N SER A 161 -13.17 13.46 8.88
CA SER A 161 -13.66 14.02 7.63
C SER A 161 -12.53 14.48 6.73
N LEU A 162 -12.71 14.35 5.41
CA LEU A 162 -11.76 14.86 4.46
C LEU A 162 -11.66 16.40 4.58
N HIS A 163 -10.44 16.94 4.71
CA HIS A 163 -10.17 18.37 4.63
C HIS A 163 -9.75 18.71 3.19
N PRO A 164 -10.62 19.35 2.38
CA PRO A 164 -10.40 19.46 0.93
C PRO A 164 -9.09 20.15 0.55
N GLU A 165 -8.73 21.24 1.22
CA GLU A 165 -7.51 22.00 0.92
C GLU A 165 -6.25 21.20 1.25
N ARG A 166 -6.20 20.52 2.43
CA ARG A 166 -5.07 19.65 2.79
C ARG A 166 -4.94 18.48 1.80
N ALA A 167 -6.05 17.85 1.44
CA ALA A 167 -6.06 16.75 0.48
C ALA A 167 -5.55 17.19 -0.89
N THR A 168 -5.98 18.35 -1.39
CA THR A 168 -5.51 18.93 -2.66
C THR A 168 -4.02 19.26 -2.60
N THR A 169 -3.57 19.86 -1.51
CA THR A 169 -2.14 20.16 -1.30
C THR A 169 -1.29 18.91 -1.31
N LEU A 170 -1.71 17.88 -0.57
CA LEU A 170 -1.02 16.60 -0.51
C LEU A 170 -0.99 15.90 -1.88
N GLN A 171 -2.10 15.91 -2.60
CA GLN A 171 -2.17 15.38 -3.97
C GLN A 171 -1.17 16.07 -4.90
N THR A 172 -1.07 17.39 -4.85
CA THR A 172 -0.12 18.17 -5.66
C THR A 172 1.32 17.79 -5.32
N LYS A 173 1.66 17.65 -4.04
CA LYS A 173 2.99 17.21 -3.60
C LYS A 173 3.34 15.83 -4.15
N PHE A 174 2.45 14.84 -4.02
CA PHE A 174 2.68 13.51 -4.58
C PHE A 174 2.79 13.52 -6.12
N GLN A 175 1.98 14.30 -6.81
CA GLN A 175 2.11 14.45 -8.26
C GLN A 175 3.50 14.96 -8.63
N THR A 176 4.02 15.98 -7.94
CA THR A 176 5.37 16.51 -8.15
C THR A 176 6.44 15.45 -7.89
N ILE A 177 6.36 14.73 -6.77
CA ILE A 177 7.29 13.65 -6.40
C ILE A 177 7.31 12.56 -7.48
N PHE A 178 6.13 12.07 -7.91
CA PHE A 178 6.05 11.00 -8.89
C PHE A 178 6.45 11.43 -10.30
N GLN A 179 6.20 12.68 -10.69
CA GLN A 179 6.72 13.22 -11.95
C GLN A 179 8.26 13.31 -11.94
N LYS A 180 8.83 13.83 -10.87
CA LYS A 180 10.29 13.93 -10.74
C LYS A 180 10.95 12.54 -10.71
N ILE A 181 10.45 11.58 -9.90
CA ILE A 181 11.04 10.24 -9.80
C ILE A 181 11.02 9.50 -11.14
N LYS A 182 9.95 9.65 -11.93
CA LYS A 182 9.83 9.06 -13.26
C LYS A 182 10.96 9.51 -14.20
N MET A 183 11.40 10.76 -14.12
CA MET A 183 12.45 11.30 -14.98
C MET A 183 13.84 10.72 -14.69
N TYR A 184 14.03 10.10 -13.50
CA TYR A 184 15.34 9.60 -13.09
C TYR A 184 15.54 8.10 -13.38
N HIS A 185 14.47 7.29 -13.37
CA HIS A 185 14.65 5.83 -13.30
C HIS A 185 13.70 5.00 -14.17
N PHE A 186 12.60 5.58 -14.70
CA PHE A 186 11.51 4.76 -15.27
C PHE A 186 11.05 5.21 -16.64
#